data_c2dae4385db0bbf610fa9579ca58a1c9
#
_entry.id   c2dae4385db0bbf610fa9579ca58a1c9
#
_cell.length_a   1.000
_cell.length_b   1.000
_cell.length_c   1.000
_cell.angle_alpha   90.00
_cell.angle_beta   90.00
_cell.angle_gamma   90.00
#
_symmetry.space_group_name_H-M   'P 1'
#
loop_
_entity.id
_entity.type
_entity.pdbx_description
1 polymer ?
#
loop_
_entity_poly.entity_id
_entity_poly.type
_entity_poly.pdbx_seq_one_letter_code
_entity_poly.pdbx_strand_id
1 'polypeptide(L)'
;MVLPHHYYMILEHVDGGQMLDYIISHGKLKEKHARKFARQIASALDYCHRNSIVHRDLKIENILISKSGNIKIIDFGLSNLYSPRSHLSTFCGSLYFAAPELLNAKVYTGPEVDVWSFGIVLYVLVCGKVPFDDQSMPALHAKIKRGFVEYPAHLLSKMLVTVPSQRATMAEVLAHPWMNKSYDSPQPSYCPQRSPLTEPLDLNVIRGMTGFEFGSEQEIEQRLLSIIRSESYQLAARNWHALNMSVSGTLSHKKKMQSFAAREAELQIPLTTPLTSIYHLVREKQAREAMQRMSAQGLSPGIQNGNGS
;
A
#
# COMPACT_ATOMS: atom_id res chain seq x y z
N MET A 1 23.98 10.40 -7.20
CA MET A 1 25.29 11.08 -7.44
C MET A 1 25.64 11.84 -6.17
N VAL A 2 26.84 11.69 -5.67
CA VAL A 2 27.33 12.33 -4.44
C VAL A 2 28.48 13.26 -4.84
N LEU A 3 28.37 14.54 -4.48
CA LEU A 3 29.45 15.52 -4.57
C LEU A 3 29.88 15.90 -3.14
N PRO A 4 31.07 16.48 -2.90
CA PRO A 4 31.66 16.66 -1.57
C PRO A 4 30.76 17.31 -0.52
N HIS A 5 29.70 18.05 -0.93
CA HIS A 5 28.81 18.76 -0.01
C HIS A 5 27.31 18.60 -0.33
N HIS A 6 26.95 17.72 -1.32
CA HIS A 6 25.55 17.60 -1.75
C HIS A 6 25.22 16.15 -2.17
N TYR A 7 24.02 15.73 -1.83
CA TYR A 7 23.40 14.51 -2.35
C TYR A 7 22.43 14.89 -3.47
N TYR A 8 22.54 14.25 -4.63
CA TYR A 8 21.63 14.44 -5.75
C TYR A 8 20.82 13.16 -5.96
N MET A 9 19.50 13.26 -5.81
CA MET A 9 18.56 12.19 -6.12
C MET A 9 17.83 12.56 -7.42
N ILE A 10 17.89 11.69 -8.42
CA ILE A 10 17.18 11.86 -9.69
C ILE A 10 15.96 10.97 -9.64
N LEU A 11 14.77 11.58 -9.67
CA LEU A 11 13.47 10.91 -9.59
C LEU A 11 12.70 11.12 -10.89
N GLU A 12 11.68 10.30 -11.13
CA GLU A 12 10.72 10.48 -12.21
C GLU A 12 10.04 11.85 -12.08
N HIS A 13 10.04 12.64 -13.16
CA HIS A 13 9.31 13.90 -13.21
C HIS A 13 7.81 13.64 -13.47
N VAL A 14 6.94 14.22 -12.65
CA VAL A 14 5.48 14.16 -12.83
C VAL A 14 4.99 15.51 -13.31
N ASP A 15 4.48 15.58 -14.52
CA ASP A 15 4.28 16.77 -15.34
C ASP A 15 3.00 17.59 -15.07
N GLY A 16 2.16 17.14 -14.14
CA GLY A 16 0.89 17.80 -13.77
C GLY A 16 0.88 18.46 -12.39
N GLY A 17 1.98 18.34 -11.61
CA GLY A 17 2.14 19.00 -10.32
C GLY A 17 1.42 18.32 -9.16
N GLN A 18 1.24 19.05 -8.06
CA GLN A 18 0.61 18.53 -6.83
C GLN A 18 -0.91 18.51 -6.94
N MET A 19 -1.54 17.54 -6.27
CA MET A 19 -3.00 17.47 -6.15
C MET A 19 -3.57 18.68 -5.39
N LEU A 20 -2.80 19.26 -4.47
CA LEU A 20 -3.18 20.50 -3.78
C LEU A 20 -3.40 21.64 -4.77
N ASP A 21 -2.45 21.89 -5.68
CA ASP A 21 -2.56 22.95 -6.69
C ASP A 21 -3.75 22.71 -7.62
N TYR A 22 -4.00 21.43 -7.92
CA TYR A 22 -5.15 21.02 -8.72
C TYR A 22 -6.48 21.36 -8.01
N ILE A 23 -6.60 21.12 -6.70
CA ILE A 23 -7.79 21.47 -5.91
C ILE A 23 -7.93 22.98 -5.73
N ILE A 24 -6.85 23.70 -5.50
CA ILE A 24 -6.86 25.17 -5.39
C ILE A 24 -7.40 25.79 -6.69
N SER A 25 -6.99 25.28 -7.85
CA SER A 25 -7.38 25.84 -9.15
C SER A 25 -8.79 25.40 -9.61
N HIS A 26 -9.25 24.21 -9.25
CA HIS A 26 -10.53 23.65 -9.73
C HIS A 26 -11.64 23.62 -8.68
N GLY A 27 -11.30 23.87 -7.40
CA GLY A 27 -12.22 23.70 -6.28
C GLY A 27 -12.60 22.25 -6.03
N LYS A 28 -13.76 22.02 -5.42
CA LYS A 28 -14.29 20.67 -5.18
C LYS A 28 -14.54 19.92 -6.49
N LEU A 29 -14.21 18.65 -6.51
CA LEU A 29 -14.38 17.81 -7.69
C LEU A 29 -15.79 17.21 -7.76
N LYS A 30 -16.28 17.00 -8.98
CA LYS A 30 -17.44 16.13 -9.19
C LYS A 30 -17.11 14.71 -8.74
N GLU A 31 -18.04 14.00 -8.12
CA GLU A 31 -17.82 12.67 -7.56
C GLU A 31 -17.15 11.68 -8.54
N LYS A 32 -17.47 11.74 -9.84
CA LYS A 32 -16.86 10.89 -10.85
C LYS A 32 -15.34 11.10 -10.93
N HIS A 33 -14.87 12.34 -10.86
CA HIS A 33 -13.44 12.68 -10.90
C HIS A 33 -12.78 12.34 -9.57
N ALA A 34 -13.40 12.68 -8.43
CA ALA A 34 -12.90 12.30 -7.11
C ALA A 34 -12.74 10.77 -7.00
N ARG A 35 -13.71 10.01 -7.51
CA ARG A 35 -13.67 8.53 -7.54
C ARG A 35 -12.53 8.00 -8.39
N LYS A 36 -12.24 8.61 -9.56
CA LYS A 36 -11.09 8.22 -10.39
C LYS A 36 -9.78 8.32 -9.61
N PHE A 37 -9.56 9.43 -8.90
CA PHE A 37 -8.35 9.59 -8.09
C PHE A 37 -8.38 8.68 -6.85
N ALA A 38 -9.51 8.59 -6.15
CA ALA A 38 -9.67 7.74 -4.98
C ALA A 38 -9.33 6.27 -5.26
N ARG A 39 -9.76 5.73 -6.40
CA ARG A 39 -9.43 4.36 -6.82
C ARG A 39 -7.93 4.16 -6.98
N GLN A 40 -7.22 5.11 -7.56
CA GLN A 40 -5.78 5.03 -7.75
C GLN A 40 -5.04 5.15 -6.41
N ILE A 41 -5.46 6.08 -5.52
CA ILE A 41 -4.88 6.23 -4.19
C ILE A 41 -5.07 4.95 -3.36
N ALA A 42 -6.30 4.42 -3.33
CA ALA A 42 -6.62 3.18 -2.63
C ALA A 42 -5.77 1.99 -3.13
N SER A 43 -5.60 1.88 -4.45
CA SER A 43 -4.77 0.83 -5.06
C SER A 43 -3.29 0.96 -4.67
N ALA A 44 -2.76 2.19 -4.62
CA ALA A 44 -1.38 2.44 -4.21
C ALA A 44 -1.17 2.11 -2.72
N LEU A 45 -2.11 2.50 -1.85
CA LEU A 45 -2.05 2.17 -0.42
C LEU A 45 -2.21 0.65 -0.19
N ASP A 46 -3.13 -0.02 -0.89
CA ASP A 46 -3.28 -1.48 -0.82
C ASP A 46 -1.97 -2.19 -1.19
N TYR A 47 -1.29 -1.71 -2.26
CA TYR A 47 0.01 -2.23 -2.64
C TYR A 47 1.05 -2.05 -1.52
N CYS A 48 1.12 -0.87 -0.90
CA CYS A 48 2.03 -0.63 0.23
C CYS A 48 1.71 -1.53 1.41
N HIS A 49 0.45 -1.59 1.83
CA HIS A 49 0.01 -2.39 2.98
C HIS A 49 0.26 -3.88 2.77
N ARG A 50 0.00 -4.42 1.56
CA ARG A 50 0.33 -5.81 1.21
C ARG A 50 1.83 -6.09 1.19
N ASN A 51 2.66 -5.06 1.11
CA ASN A 51 4.11 -5.14 1.22
C ASN A 51 4.63 -4.79 2.62
N SER A 52 3.75 -4.81 3.63
CA SER A 52 4.09 -4.47 5.01
C SER A 52 4.63 -3.04 5.20
N ILE A 53 4.25 -2.11 4.32
CA ILE A 53 4.67 -0.71 4.35
C ILE A 53 3.47 0.16 4.67
N VAL A 54 3.61 1.06 5.65
CA VAL A 54 2.66 2.14 5.95
C VAL A 54 3.29 3.48 5.62
N HIS A 55 2.49 4.38 5.02
CA HIS A 55 2.96 5.69 4.58
C HIS A 55 3.09 6.68 5.74
N ARG A 56 2.07 6.77 6.60
CA ARG A 56 1.97 7.58 7.82
C ARG A 56 1.92 9.11 7.66
N ASP A 57 2.11 9.62 6.45
CA ASP A 57 1.97 11.06 6.13
C ASP A 57 1.27 11.27 4.78
N LEU A 58 0.19 10.52 4.54
CA LEU A 58 -0.61 10.73 3.34
C LEU A 58 -1.39 12.04 3.48
N LYS A 59 -1.17 12.96 2.53
CA LYS A 59 -1.84 14.26 2.44
C LYS A 59 -1.91 14.69 0.98
N ILE A 60 -2.71 15.70 0.67
CA ILE A 60 -2.91 16.13 -0.73
C ILE A 60 -1.63 16.68 -1.38
N GLU A 61 -0.70 17.23 -0.58
CA GLU A 61 0.61 17.70 -1.02
C GLU A 61 1.53 16.56 -1.46
N ASN A 62 1.35 15.38 -0.87
CA ASN A 62 2.12 14.16 -1.16
C ASN A 62 1.51 13.31 -2.28
N ILE A 63 0.59 13.86 -3.06
CA ILE A 63 0.01 13.22 -4.22
C ILE A 63 0.27 14.11 -5.45
N LEU A 64 1.01 13.58 -6.41
CA LEU A 64 1.23 14.23 -7.70
C LEU A 64 0.25 13.70 -8.73
N ILE A 65 -0.11 14.55 -9.70
CA ILE A 65 -0.98 14.19 -10.82
C ILE A 65 -0.19 14.38 -12.12
N SER A 66 -0.18 13.38 -13.00
CA SER A 66 0.34 13.54 -14.35
C SER A 66 -0.69 14.19 -15.28
N LYS A 67 -0.25 14.77 -16.40
CA LYS A 67 -1.15 15.29 -17.45
C LYS A 67 -2.12 14.22 -17.99
N SER A 68 -1.75 12.95 -17.94
CA SER A 68 -2.65 11.83 -18.29
C SER A 68 -3.70 11.52 -17.21
N GLY A 69 -3.66 12.19 -16.05
CA GLY A 69 -4.59 12.00 -14.93
C GLY A 69 -4.29 10.76 -14.10
N ASN A 70 -3.04 10.29 -14.11
CA ASN A 70 -2.55 9.27 -13.19
C ASN A 70 -1.93 9.94 -11.97
N ILE A 71 -2.08 9.31 -10.79
CA ILE A 71 -1.49 9.81 -9.55
C ILE A 71 -0.16 9.10 -9.23
N LYS A 72 0.68 9.80 -8.48
CA LYS A 72 1.86 9.24 -7.82
C LYS A 72 1.85 9.70 -6.36
N ILE A 73 1.90 8.75 -5.43
CA ILE A 73 2.13 9.05 -4.02
C ILE A 73 3.64 9.21 -3.82
N ILE A 74 4.02 10.25 -3.10
CA ILE A 74 5.42 10.63 -2.85
C ILE A 74 5.66 10.81 -1.35
N ASP A 75 6.91 11.03 -0.98
CA ASP A 75 7.37 11.33 0.38
C ASP A 75 7.11 10.20 1.37
N PHE A 76 7.86 9.12 1.20
CA PHE A 76 7.91 8.00 2.13
C PHE A 76 8.88 8.24 3.31
N GLY A 77 9.29 9.50 3.57
CA GLY A 77 10.22 9.86 4.64
C GLY A 77 9.75 9.53 6.04
N LEU A 78 8.43 9.46 6.25
CA LEU A 78 7.82 9.01 7.51
C LEU A 78 7.27 7.58 7.45
N SER A 79 7.46 6.85 6.36
CA SER A 79 6.99 5.48 6.23
C SER A 79 7.68 4.52 7.21
N ASN A 80 7.06 3.39 7.47
CA ASN A 80 7.65 2.33 8.28
C ASN A 80 7.17 0.95 7.83
N LEU A 81 7.94 -0.05 8.19
CA LEU A 81 7.49 -1.43 8.10
C LEU A 81 6.56 -1.75 9.27
N TYR A 82 5.49 -2.46 9.00
CA TYR A 82 4.54 -2.89 10.03
C TYR A 82 4.29 -4.40 9.97
N SER A 83 3.87 -4.93 11.10
CA SER A 83 3.38 -6.29 11.20
C SER A 83 2.05 -6.27 11.97
N PRO A 84 1.05 -7.09 11.59
CA PRO A 84 -0.20 -7.20 12.34
C PRO A 84 -0.02 -7.61 13.81
N ARG A 85 1.16 -8.16 14.16
CA ARG A 85 1.50 -8.63 15.52
C ARG A 85 2.39 -7.66 16.30
N SER A 86 2.74 -6.51 15.72
CA SER A 86 3.58 -5.50 16.38
C SER A 86 2.91 -4.12 16.30
N HIS A 87 3.27 -3.25 17.24
CA HIS A 87 2.74 -1.90 17.30
C HIS A 87 3.83 -0.89 16.97
N LEU A 88 3.43 0.19 16.32
CA LEU A 88 4.23 1.36 16.08
C LEU A 88 3.96 2.39 17.17
N SER A 89 4.99 3.11 17.59
CA SER A 89 4.91 4.12 18.66
C SER A 89 5.40 5.50 18.24
N THR A 90 5.89 5.64 17.01
CA THR A 90 6.34 6.93 16.48
C THR A 90 5.15 7.77 16.05
N PHE A 91 4.98 8.94 16.64
CA PHE A 91 3.92 9.89 16.31
C PHE A 91 4.47 10.91 15.31
N CYS A 92 3.93 10.86 14.11
CA CYS A 92 4.37 11.65 12.96
C CYS A 92 3.20 11.97 12.04
N GLY A 93 3.43 12.83 11.07
CA GLY A 93 2.45 13.20 10.06
C GLY A 93 1.91 14.62 10.22
N SER A 94 1.18 15.06 9.20
CA SER A 94 0.60 16.40 9.12
C SER A 94 -0.71 16.47 9.88
N LEU A 95 -0.85 17.42 10.81
CA LEU A 95 -1.95 17.48 11.78
C LEU A 95 -3.34 17.35 11.19
N TYR A 96 -3.65 18.09 10.11
CA TYR A 96 -4.97 18.04 9.46
C TYR A 96 -5.34 16.67 8.91
N PHE A 97 -4.35 15.82 8.65
CA PHE A 97 -4.52 14.48 8.08
C PHE A 97 -4.26 13.37 9.10
N ALA A 98 -3.76 13.73 10.30
CA ALA A 98 -3.38 12.77 11.32
C ALA A 98 -4.59 12.10 11.98
N ALA A 99 -4.50 10.79 12.16
CA ALA A 99 -5.52 10.01 12.83
C ALA A 99 -5.55 10.31 14.36
N PRO A 100 -6.73 10.19 15.02
CA PRO A 100 -6.88 10.49 16.45
C PRO A 100 -5.92 9.71 17.36
N GLU A 101 -5.59 8.47 17.02
CA GLU A 101 -4.63 7.66 17.78
C GLU A 101 -3.22 8.24 17.76
N LEU A 102 -2.80 8.86 16.67
CA LEU A 102 -1.52 9.56 16.58
C LEU A 102 -1.50 10.80 17.48
N LEU A 103 -2.60 11.57 17.51
CA LEU A 103 -2.74 12.75 18.36
C LEU A 103 -2.84 12.40 19.86
N ASN A 104 -3.22 11.18 20.19
CA ASN A 104 -3.32 10.68 21.56
C ASN A 104 -2.05 9.95 22.02
N ALA A 105 -0.99 9.94 21.22
CA ALA A 105 0.23 9.19 21.50
C ALA A 105 -0.04 7.71 21.84
N LYS A 106 -1.03 7.10 21.20
CA LYS A 106 -1.36 5.69 21.38
C LYS A 106 -0.61 4.82 20.38
N VAL A 107 -0.23 3.65 20.81
CA VAL A 107 0.32 2.63 19.88
C VAL A 107 -0.73 2.23 18.83
N TYR A 108 -0.28 1.95 17.62
CA TYR A 108 -1.14 1.63 16.47
C TYR A 108 -0.49 0.55 15.61
N THR A 109 -1.27 -0.15 14.80
CA THR A 109 -0.76 -1.22 13.93
C THR A 109 -0.12 -0.66 12.67
N GLY A 110 -0.78 0.28 11.99
CA GLY A 110 -0.23 0.96 10.81
C GLY A 110 -1.27 1.31 9.74
N PRO A 111 -1.82 0.35 9.00
CA PRO A 111 -2.73 0.62 7.88
C PRO A 111 -3.93 1.51 8.22
N GLU A 112 -4.42 1.45 9.44
CA GLU A 112 -5.58 2.22 9.91
C GLU A 112 -5.33 3.73 9.86
N VAL A 113 -4.08 4.17 10.11
CA VAL A 113 -3.76 5.61 10.04
C VAL A 113 -3.76 6.11 8.60
N ASP A 114 -3.32 5.29 7.65
CA ASP A 114 -3.37 5.64 6.22
C ASP A 114 -4.81 5.68 5.70
N VAL A 115 -5.69 4.78 6.19
CA VAL A 115 -7.13 4.80 5.84
C VAL A 115 -7.79 6.08 6.34
N TRP A 116 -7.47 6.52 7.55
CA TRP A 116 -7.96 7.81 8.07
C TRP A 116 -7.46 8.97 7.20
N SER A 117 -6.16 9.08 6.98
CA SER A 117 -5.55 10.13 6.16
C SER A 117 -6.13 10.15 4.74
N PHE A 118 -6.36 8.98 4.14
CA PHE A 118 -7.05 8.86 2.86
C PHE A 118 -8.51 9.34 2.94
N GLY A 119 -9.22 9.07 4.04
CA GLY A 119 -10.55 9.63 4.29
C GLY A 119 -10.56 11.15 4.28
N ILE A 120 -9.56 11.80 4.92
CA ILE A 120 -9.39 13.26 4.88
C ILE A 120 -9.13 13.73 3.44
N VAL A 121 -8.21 13.09 2.72
CA VAL A 121 -7.93 13.41 1.31
C VAL A 121 -9.21 13.31 0.47
N LEU A 122 -9.96 12.22 0.59
CA LEU A 122 -11.22 12.03 -0.15
C LEU A 122 -12.25 13.11 0.20
N TYR A 123 -12.34 13.48 1.48
CA TYR A 123 -13.22 14.58 1.90
C TYR A 123 -12.82 15.90 1.22
N VAL A 124 -11.52 16.22 1.17
CA VAL A 124 -11.01 17.40 0.46
C VAL A 124 -11.36 17.36 -1.02
N LEU A 125 -11.20 16.20 -1.68
CA LEU A 125 -11.54 16.06 -3.09
C LEU A 125 -13.03 16.35 -3.39
N VAL A 126 -13.94 15.91 -2.53
CA VAL A 126 -15.40 16.07 -2.76
C VAL A 126 -15.98 17.35 -2.17
N CYS A 127 -15.35 17.93 -1.14
CA CYS A 127 -15.86 19.14 -0.45
C CYS A 127 -15.05 20.40 -0.75
N GLY A 128 -13.80 20.28 -1.21
CA GLY A 128 -12.87 21.40 -1.44
C GLY A 128 -12.30 22.03 -0.16
N LYS A 129 -12.50 21.40 1.00
CA LYS A 129 -12.02 21.87 2.31
C LYS A 129 -11.74 20.66 3.21
N VAL A 130 -10.92 20.84 4.23
CA VAL A 130 -10.69 19.82 5.27
C VAL A 130 -11.94 19.62 6.13
N PRO A 131 -12.17 18.39 6.66
CA PRO A 131 -13.34 18.12 7.52
C PRO A 131 -13.20 18.72 8.92
N PHE A 132 -11.98 18.86 9.39
CA PHE A 132 -11.67 19.43 10.71
C PHE A 132 -10.79 20.65 10.52
N ASP A 133 -11.24 21.79 11.04
CA ASP A 133 -10.50 23.05 11.03
C ASP A 133 -10.87 23.89 12.25
N ASP A 134 -9.88 24.59 12.81
CA ASP A 134 -10.07 25.52 13.89
C ASP A 134 -8.91 26.52 13.96
N GLN A 135 -9.18 27.72 14.52
CA GLN A 135 -8.15 28.74 14.71
C GLN A 135 -7.11 28.37 15.76
N SER A 136 -7.48 27.52 16.72
CA SER A 136 -6.57 27.06 17.78
C SER A 136 -6.23 25.59 17.63
N MET A 137 -4.96 25.24 17.80
CA MET A 137 -4.49 23.85 17.74
C MET A 137 -5.20 22.93 18.75
N PRO A 138 -5.43 23.33 20.03
CA PRO A 138 -6.17 22.50 20.97
C PRO A 138 -7.61 22.23 20.54
N ALA A 139 -8.30 23.22 19.97
CA ALA A 139 -9.66 23.05 19.47
C ALA A 139 -9.69 22.14 18.21
N LEU A 140 -8.72 22.27 17.30
CA LEU A 140 -8.56 21.37 16.18
C LEU A 140 -8.34 19.93 16.64
N HIS A 141 -7.44 19.70 17.59
CA HIS A 141 -7.22 18.38 18.20
C HIS A 141 -8.53 17.81 18.80
N ALA A 142 -9.30 18.64 19.52
CA ALA A 142 -10.56 18.20 20.09
C ALA A 142 -11.59 17.82 19.00
N LYS A 143 -11.65 18.55 17.89
CA LYS A 143 -12.53 18.20 16.75
C LYS A 143 -12.13 16.88 16.11
N ILE A 144 -10.84 16.68 15.83
CA ILE A 144 -10.33 15.42 15.25
C ILE A 144 -10.62 14.24 16.20
N LYS A 145 -10.38 14.40 17.50
CA LYS A 145 -10.64 13.34 18.50
C LYS A 145 -12.13 13.00 18.64
N ARG A 146 -13.03 13.94 18.42
CA ARG A 146 -14.48 13.70 18.38
C ARG A 146 -14.89 12.98 17.09
N GLY A 147 -14.22 13.25 15.98
CA GLY A 147 -14.49 12.64 14.68
C GLY A 147 -15.86 13.01 14.11
N PHE A 148 -16.54 14.02 14.65
CA PHE A 148 -17.87 14.42 14.17
C PHE A 148 -17.74 15.32 12.96
N VAL A 149 -18.25 14.85 11.82
CA VAL A 149 -18.30 15.59 10.56
C VAL A 149 -19.51 15.16 9.75
N GLU A 150 -20.08 16.07 8.97
CA GLU A 150 -21.09 15.73 7.98
C GLU A 150 -20.46 15.05 6.78
N TYR A 151 -20.92 13.84 6.46
CA TYR A 151 -20.35 13.03 5.40
C TYR A 151 -21.15 13.18 4.10
N PRO A 152 -20.55 13.74 3.04
CA PRO A 152 -21.20 13.80 1.73
C PRO A 152 -21.33 12.43 1.05
N ALA A 153 -20.59 11.42 1.55
CA ALA A 153 -20.60 10.06 1.04
C ALA A 153 -20.51 9.05 2.18
N HIS A 154 -21.31 7.99 2.13
CA HIS A 154 -21.34 6.92 3.15
C HIS A 154 -19.97 6.24 3.34
N LEU A 155 -19.12 6.18 2.31
CA LEU A 155 -17.76 5.65 2.43
C LEU A 155 -16.95 6.42 3.49
N LEU A 156 -17.04 7.75 3.52
CA LEU A 156 -16.30 8.58 4.47
C LEU A 156 -16.66 8.28 5.93
N SER A 157 -17.92 7.97 6.22
CA SER A 157 -18.35 7.60 7.57
C SER A 157 -17.73 6.28 8.06
N LYS A 158 -17.23 5.43 7.16
CA LYS A 158 -16.51 4.21 7.49
C LYS A 158 -15.00 4.41 7.62
N MET A 159 -14.46 5.40 6.92
CA MET A 159 -13.02 5.70 6.93
C MET A 159 -12.63 6.62 8.10
N LEU A 160 -13.47 7.62 8.42
CA LEU A 160 -13.22 8.60 9.48
C LEU A 160 -13.83 8.16 10.82
N VAL A 161 -13.58 6.91 11.19
CA VAL A 161 -13.96 6.33 12.49
C VAL A 161 -12.81 6.51 13.46
N THR A 162 -13.08 7.10 14.63
CA THR A 162 -12.05 7.45 15.62
C THR A 162 -11.45 6.24 16.34
N VAL A 163 -12.16 5.11 16.35
CA VAL A 163 -11.69 3.84 16.90
C VAL A 163 -11.05 3.01 15.78
N PRO A 164 -9.72 2.79 15.79
CA PRO A 164 -9.01 2.14 14.68
C PRO A 164 -9.55 0.76 14.31
N SER A 165 -9.93 -0.07 15.32
CA SER A 165 -10.46 -1.41 15.09
C SER A 165 -11.87 -1.46 14.47
N GLN A 166 -12.58 -0.33 14.45
CA GLN A 166 -13.90 -0.18 13.81
C GLN A 166 -13.81 0.58 12.48
N ARG A 167 -12.62 1.13 12.17
CA ARG A 167 -12.36 1.82 10.91
C ARG A 167 -12.28 0.83 9.78
N ALA A 168 -12.84 1.19 8.62
CA ALA A 168 -12.78 0.33 7.44
C ALA A 168 -11.34 -0.05 7.09
N THR A 169 -11.14 -1.30 6.71
CA THR A 169 -9.90 -1.79 6.12
C THR A 169 -9.76 -1.30 4.67
N MET A 170 -8.54 -1.31 4.11
CA MET A 170 -8.34 -0.95 2.71
C MET A 170 -9.11 -1.88 1.76
N ALA A 171 -9.24 -3.15 2.08
CA ALA A 171 -10.04 -4.12 1.33
C ALA A 171 -11.54 -3.73 1.29
N GLU A 172 -12.11 -3.31 2.42
CA GLU A 172 -13.49 -2.82 2.51
C GLU A 172 -13.67 -1.52 1.75
N VAL A 173 -12.69 -0.61 1.81
CA VAL A 173 -12.70 0.64 1.02
C VAL A 173 -12.72 0.34 -0.47
N LEU A 174 -11.85 -0.53 -0.97
CA LEU A 174 -11.79 -0.93 -2.38
C LEU A 174 -13.07 -1.63 -2.85
N ALA A 175 -13.69 -2.43 -1.99
CA ALA A 175 -14.94 -3.15 -2.29
C ALA A 175 -16.18 -2.26 -2.21
N HIS A 176 -16.09 -1.07 -1.62
CA HIS A 176 -17.25 -0.21 -1.33
C HIS A 176 -17.98 0.22 -2.62
N PRO A 177 -19.35 0.22 -2.65
CA PRO A 177 -20.13 0.58 -3.83
C PRO A 177 -19.81 1.96 -4.39
N TRP A 178 -19.52 2.96 -3.53
CA TRP A 178 -19.12 4.29 -3.99
C TRP A 178 -17.83 4.26 -4.82
N MET A 179 -16.84 3.45 -4.43
CA MET A 179 -15.57 3.28 -5.16
C MET A 179 -15.78 2.64 -6.54
N ASN A 180 -16.78 1.77 -6.66
CA ASN A 180 -17.01 0.96 -7.86
C ASN A 180 -18.16 1.47 -8.73
N LYS A 181 -18.84 2.56 -8.34
CA LYS A 181 -19.93 3.16 -9.11
C LYS A 181 -19.46 3.57 -10.52
N SER A 182 -20.14 3.08 -11.54
CA SER A 182 -19.82 3.29 -12.97
C SER A 182 -18.48 2.67 -13.42
N TYR A 183 -18.04 1.62 -12.76
CA TYR A 183 -16.95 0.75 -13.21
C TYR A 183 -17.45 -0.69 -13.26
N ASP A 184 -17.01 -1.44 -14.28
CA ASP A 184 -17.44 -2.82 -14.50
C ASP A 184 -16.83 -3.80 -13.48
N SER A 185 -15.70 -3.40 -12.86
CA SER A 185 -14.98 -4.23 -11.89
C SER A 185 -14.34 -3.37 -10.79
N PRO A 186 -14.09 -3.95 -9.61
CA PRO A 186 -13.22 -3.34 -8.61
C PRO A 186 -11.84 -3.03 -9.18
N GLN A 187 -11.12 -2.11 -8.52
CA GLN A 187 -9.74 -1.80 -8.87
C GLN A 187 -8.89 -3.07 -8.75
N PRO A 188 -8.14 -3.48 -9.78
CA PRO A 188 -7.25 -4.63 -9.67
C PRO A 188 -6.13 -4.36 -8.66
N SER A 189 -5.72 -5.40 -7.94
CA SER A 189 -4.51 -5.34 -7.14
C SER A 189 -3.29 -5.38 -8.05
N TYR A 190 -2.36 -4.47 -7.83
CA TYR A 190 -1.06 -4.47 -8.50
C TYR A 190 0.02 -5.23 -7.73
N CYS A 191 -0.32 -5.79 -6.57
CA CYS A 191 0.58 -6.67 -5.86
C CYS A 191 0.72 -7.98 -6.65
N PRO A 192 1.93 -8.37 -7.07
CA PRO A 192 2.12 -9.62 -7.79
C PRO A 192 1.68 -10.83 -6.94
N GLN A 193 1.14 -11.84 -7.59
CA GLN A 193 0.96 -13.14 -6.93
C GLN A 193 2.33 -13.72 -6.61
N ARG A 194 2.58 -13.92 -5.33
CA ARG A 194 3.86 -14.45 -4.83
C ARG A 194 3.65 -15.85 -4.29
N SER A 195 4.44 -16.78 -4.79
CA SER A 195 4.54 -18.10 -4.16
C SER A 195 5.21 -17.99 -2.78
N PRO A 196 4.83 -18.83 -1.83
CA PRO A 196 5.57 -18.93 -0.57
C PRO A 196 7.06 -19.14 -0.81
N LEU A 197 7.89 -18.54 0.03
CA LEU A 197 9.34 -18.74 -0.03
C LEU A 197 9.69 -20.18 0.33
N THR A 198 10.68 -20.71 -0.39
CA THR A 198 11.25 -22.04 -0.16
C THR A 198 12.77 -21.97 -0.05
N GLU A 199 13.37 -22.99 0.53
CA GLU A 199 14.82 -23.15 0.54
C GLU A 199 15.30 -23.78 -0.81
N PRO A 200 16.49 -23.42 -1.30
CA PRO A 200 17.43 -22.45 -0.75
C PRO A 200 17.00 -21.00 -1.05
N LEU A 201 17.39 -20.07 -0.17
CA LEU A 201 17.19 -18.63 -0.39
C LEU A 201 18.27 -18.07 -1.33
N ASP A 202 17.89 -17.06 -2.13
CA ASP A 202 18.86 -16.36 -3.00
C ASP A 202 19.68 -15.34 -2.18
N LEU A 203 20.95 -15.61 -2.03
CA LEU A 203 21.90 -14.77 -1.29
C LEU A 203 22.08 -13.38 -1.93
N ASN A 204 21.91 -13.23 -3.25
CA ASN A 204 21.96 -11.92 -3.88
C ASN A 204 20.77 -11.06 -3.49
N VAL A 205 19.60 -11.67 -3.32
CA VAL A 205 18.41 -10.98 -2.79
C VAL A 205 18.66 -10.56 -1.33
N ILE A 206 19.19 -11.46 -0.50
CA ILE A 206 19.50 -11.15 0.91
C ILE A 206 20.51 -9.99 1.00
N ARG A 207 21.54 -9.99 0.18
CA ARG A 207 22.51 -8.87 0.09
C ARG A 207 21.84 -7.56 -0.28
N GLY A 208 20.85 -7.59 -1.17
CA GLY A 208 20.05 -6.43 -1.56
C GLY A 208 19.08 -5.93 -0.46
N MET A 209 18.91 -6.70 0.63
CA MET A 209 18.10 -6.30 1.79
C MET A 209 18.91 -5.51 2.85
N THR A 210 20.20 -5.35 2.69
CA THR A 210 21.02 -4.52 3.56
C THR A 210 20.55 -3.05 3.47
N GLY A 211 20.48 -2.35 4.61
CA GLY A 211 19.97 -0.99 4.68
C GLY A 211 18.51 -0.86 5.14
N PHE A 212 17.78 -1.97 5.32
CA PHE A 212 16.43 -1.98 5.89
C PHE A 212 16.41 -2.26 7.42
N GLU A 213 17.54 -2.12 8.09
CA GLU A 213 17.70 -2.33 9.55
C GLU A 213 17.34 -3.75 10.04
N PHE A 214 17.43 -4.74 9.16
CA PHE A 214 17.18 -6.15 9.53
C PHE A 214 18.39 -6.85 10.13
N GLY A 215 19.56 -6.21 10.16
CA GLY A 215 20.84 -6.78 10.60
C GLY A 215 21.76 -7.16 9.44
N SER A 216 22.73 -8.02 9.73
CA SER A 216 23.68 -8.57 8.76
C SER A 216 23.01 -9.57 7.80
N GLU A 217 23.67 -9.87 6.66
CA GLU A 217 23.20 -10.87 5.71
C GLU A 217 22.93 -12.24 6.39
N GLN A 218 23.78 -12.65 7.31
CA GLN A 218 23.62 -13.90 8.05
C GLN A 218 22.41 -13.88 8.97
N GLU A 219 22.18 -12.78 9.69
CA GLU A 219 21.00 -12.62 10.55
C GLU A 219 19.71 -12.58 9.74
N ILE A 220 19.70 -11.92 8.58
CA ILE A 220 18.55 -11.88 7.66
C ILE A 220 18.24 -13.31 7.17
N GLU A 221 19.26 -14.05 6.73
CA GLU A 221 19.11 -15.43 6.26
C GLU A 221 18.54 -16.34 7.36
N GLN A 222 19.13 -16.32 8.56
CA GLN A 222 18.68 -17.14 9.68
C GLN A 222 17.23 -16.82 10.08
N ARG A 223 16.86 -15.55 10.12
CA ARG A 223 15.49 -15.13 10.43
C ARG A 223 14.51 -15.57 9.34
N LEU A 224 14.86 -15.45 8.06
CA LEU A 224 14.03 -15.95 6.95
C LEU A 224 13.85 -17.45 7.03
N LEU A 225 14.92 -18.21 7.27
CA LEU A 225 14.87 -19.68 7.44
C LEU A 225 13.99 -20.06 8.64
N SER A 226 14.10 -19.36 9.76
CA SER A 226 13.24 -19.57 10.93
C SER A 226 11.77 -19.36 10.60
N ILE A 227 11.43 -18.29 9.84
CA ILE A 227 10.07 -18.04 9.39
C ILE A 227 9.59 -19.16 8.48
N ILE A 228 10.35 -19.51 7.45
CA ILE A 228 9.97 -20.52 6.45
C ILE A 228 9.75 -21.89 7.11
N ARG A 229 10.58 -22.25 8.08
CA ARG A 229 10.52 -23.54 8.78
C ARG A 229 9.44 -23.59 9.87
N SER A 230 8.83 -22.48 10.23
CA SER A 230 7.77 -22.45 11.24
C SER A 230 6.53 -23.23 10.80
N GLU A 231 5.87 -23.93 11.72
CA GLU A 231 4.67 -24.70 11.43
C GLU A 231 3.56 -23.85 10.81
N SER A 232 3.38 -22.62 11.31
CA SER A 232 2.37 -21.69 10.80
C SER A 232 2.63 -21.31 9.35
N TYR A 233 3.89 -21.03 8.98
CA TYR A 233 4.27 -20.73 7.60
C TYR A 233 4.07 -21.93 6.68
N GLN A 234 4.53 -23.12 7.11
CA GLN A 234 4.40 -24.36 6.33
C GLN A 234 2.94 -24.75 6.10
N LEU A 235 2.07 -24.56 7.12
CA LEU A 235 0.63 -24.78 6.97
C LEU A 235 0.02 -23.81 5.97
N ALA A 236 0.35 -22.52 6.08
CA ALA A 236 -0.15 -21.50 5.16
C ALA A 236 0.35 -21.73 3.73
N ALA A 237 1.60 -22.16 3.55
CA ALA A 237 2.17 -22.50 2.25
C ALA A 237 1.45 -23.70 1.61
N ARG A 238 1.17 -24.77 2.37
CA ARG A 238 0.37 -25.91 1.88
C ARG A 238 -1.04 -25.48 1.45
N ASN A 239 -1.69 -24.67 2.25
CA ASN A 239 -3.02 -24.16 1.94
C ASN A 239 -3.00 -23.27 0.68
N TRP A 240 -1.97 -22.44 0.51
CA TRP A 240 -1.77 -21.63 -0.69
C TRP A 240 -1.63 -22.51 -1.95
N HIS A 241 -0.80 -23.55 -1.89
CA HIS A 241 -0.64 -24.50 -3.01
C HIS A 241 -1.94 -25.24 -3.33
N ALA A 242 -2.67 -25.72 -2.33
CA ALA A 242 -3.94 -26.42 -2.51
C ALA A 242 -4.99 -25.52 -3.19
N LEU A 243 -5.06 -24.24 -2.82
CA LEU A 243 -5.97 -23.27 -3.43
C LEU A 243 -5.62 -23.01 -4.90
N ASN A 244 -4.33 -22.85 -5.21
CA ASN A 244 -3.90 -22.58 -6.58
C ASN A 244 -4.07 -23.79 -7.51
N MET A 245 -3.95 -25.02 -6.99
CA MET A 245 -4.22 -26.24 -7.76
C MET A 245 -5.73 -26.44 -8.01
N SER A 246 -6.60 -26.06 -7.07
CA SER A 246 -8.06 -26.23 -7.21
C SER A 246 -8.72 -25.25 -8.18
N VAL A 247 -8.03 -24.17 -8.58
CA VAL A 247 -8.55 -23.13 -9.49
C VAL A 247 -8.62 -23.59 -10.96
N SER A 248 -8.04 -24.72 -11.33
CA SER A 248 -8.15 -25.28 -12.71
C SER A 248 -9.52 -25.87 -13.06
N GLY A 249 -10.48 -25.95 -12.13
CA GLY A 249 -11.84 -26.53 -12.31
C GLY A 249 -12.95 -25.48 -12.45
N THR A 250 -13.91 -25.81 -13.25
CA THR A 250 -15.19 -25.28 -13.80
C THR A 250 -16.05 -24.25 -13.06
N LEU A 251 -15.58 -23.30 -12.27
CA LEU A 251 -16.41 -22.22 -11.70
C LEU A 251 -16.31 -20.90 -12.50
N SER A 252 -17.41 -20.16 -12.63
CA SER A 252 -17.48 -18.86 -13.32
C SER A 252 -16.41 -17.90 -12.80
N HIS A 253 -15.67 -17.26 -13.70
CA HIS A 253 -14.51 -16.41 -13.44
C HIS A 253 -14.77 -15.31 -12.37
N LYS A 254 -15.97 -14.75 -12.34
CA LYS A 254 -16.37 -13.65 -11.42
C LYS A 254 -16.59 -14.11 -9.96
N LYS A 255 -17.18 -15.30 -9.76
CA LYS A 255 -17.35 -15.91 -8.41
C LYS A 255 -16.02 -16.46 -7.86
N LYS A 256 -15.14 -16.96 -8.74
CA LYS A 256 -13.79 -17.41 -8.40
C LYS A 256 -12.95 -16.25 -7.83
N MET A 257 -12.95 -15.09 -8.48
CA MET A 257 -12.12 -13.96 -8.05
C MET A 257 -12.53 -13.37 -6.68
N GLN A 258 -13.83 -13.27 -6.37
CA GLN A 258 -14.29 -12.74 -5.08
C GLN A 258 -14.02 -13.68 -3.91
N SER A 259 -14.22 -15.00 -4.09
CA SER A 259 -13.92 -15.99 -3.05
C SER A 259 -12.41 -16.21 -2.88
N PHE A 260 -11.63 -16.03 -3.96
CA PHE A 260 -10.19 -16.15 -3.95
C PHE A 260 -9.54 -14.98 -3.20
N ALA A 261 -9.94 -13.73 -3.51
CA ALA A 261 -9.38 -12.54 -2.86
C ALA A 261 -9.62 -12.51 -1.35
N ALA A 262 -10.81 -12.92 -0.87
CA ALA A 262 -11.11 -12.99 0.55
C ALA A 262 -10.30 -14.10 1.26
N ARG A 263 -10.19 -15.29 0.65
CA ARG A 263 -9.40 -16.41 1.19
C ARG A 263 -7.90 -16.16 1.09
N GLU A 264 -7.44 -15.50 0.03
CA GLU A 264 -6.04 -15.13 -0.13
C GLU A 264 -5.61 -14.11 0.92
N ALA A 265 -6.47 -13.14 1.27
CA ALA A 265 -6.22 -12.19 2.36
C ALA A 265 -6.07 -12.91 3.72
N GLU A 266 -6.88 -13.93 3.97
CA GLU A 266 -6.85 -14.72 5.21
C GLU A 266 -5.59 -15.62 5.29
N LEU A 267 -5.10 -16.13 4.15
CA LEU A 267 -3.92 -16.97 4.05
C LEU A 267 -2.61 -16.18 3.99
N GLN A 268 -2.64 -14.93 3.53
CA GLN A 268 -1.44 -14.10 3.38
C GLN A 268 -0.85 -13.64 4.73
N ILE A 269 -1.66 -13.52 5.78
CA ILE A 269 -1.19 -13.03 7.09
C ILE A 269 -0.01 -13.87 7.65
N PRO A 270 -0.03 -15.22 7.61
CA PRO A 270 1.11 -16.03 8.03
C PRO A 270 2.31 -15.99 7.06
N LEU A 271 2.06 -15.79 5.75
CA LEU A 271 3.10 -15.78 4.72
C LEU A 271 3.77 -14.41 4.56
N THR A 272 3.11 -13.34 5.01
CA THR A 272 3.56 -11.96 4.83
C THR A 272 4.05 -11.38 6.16
N THR A 273 5.36 -11.23 6.27
CA THR A 273 6.03 -10.48 7.33
C THR A 273 6.83 -9.35 6.69
N PRO A 274 7.24 -8.31 7.43
CA PRO A 274 8.12 -7.28 6.86
C PRO A 274 9.34 -7.86 6.16
N LEU A 275 9.96 -8.88 6.75
CA LEU A 275 11.16 -9.50 6.22
C LEU A 275 10.89 -10.24 4.89
N THR A 276 9.82 -11.06 4.83
CA THR A 276 9.44 -11.77 3.60
C THR A 276 8.95 -10.80 2.51
N SER A 277 8.26 -9.73 2.89
CA SER A 277 7.80 -8.69 1.96
C SER A 277 8.98 -7.99 1.28
N ILE A 278 9.97 -7.57 2.06
CA ILE A 278 11.17 -6.91 1.52
C ILE A 278 11.99 -7.88 0.66
N TYR A 279 12.10 -9.16 1.05
CA TYR A 279 12.75 -10.17 0.21
C TYR A 279 12.09 -10.24 -1.19
N HIS A 280 10.77 -10.32 -1.24
CA HIS A 280 10.05 -10.31 -2.51
C HIS A 280 10.26 -9.03 -3.32
N LEU A 281 10.18 -7.86 -2.68
CA LEU A 281 10.37 -6.57 -3.35
C LEU A 281 11.78 -6.43 -3.93
N VAL A 282 12.81 -6.84 -3.20
CA VAL A 282 14.20 -6.82 -3.67
C VAL A 282 14.37 -7.77 -4.86
N ARG A 283 13.83 -9.00 -4.77
CA ARG A 283 13.86 -9.97 -5.87
C ARG A 283 13.19 -9.43 -7.13
N GLU A 284 12.01 -8.83 -6.98
CA GLU A 284 11.26 -8.23 -8.08
C GLU A 284 11.99 -7.02 -8.70
N LYS A 285 12.64 -6.20 -7.87
CA LYS A 285 13.49 -5.09 -8.32
C LYS A 285 14.65 -5.60 -9.16
N GLN A 286 15.40 -6.57 -8.66
CA GLN A 286 16.54 -7.17 -9.37
C GLN A 286 16.11 -7.78 -10.72
N ALA A 287 14.95 -8.47 -10.76
CA ALA A 287 14.41 -9.03 -11.98
C ALA A 287 14.05 -7.95 -13.02
N ARG A 288 13.42 -6.83 -12.59
CA ARG A 288 13.13 -5.70 -13.48
C ARG A 288 14.40 -5.05 -14.02
N GLU A 289 15.40 -4.83 -13.18
CA GLU A 289 16.68 -4.26 -13.60
C GLU A 289 17.42 -5.17 -14.59
N ALA A 290 17.40 -6.48 -14.38
CA ALA A 290 17.96 -7.45 -15.31
C ALA A 290 17.26 -7.41 -16.68
N MET A 291 15.93 -7.38 -16.70
CA MET A 291 15.14 -7.23 -17.94
C MET A 291 15.46 -5.93 -18.68
N GLN A 292 15.57 -4.81 -17.97
CA GLN A 292 15.92 -3.53 -18.57
C GLN A 292 17.33 -3.53 -19.20
N ARG A 293 18.30 -4.14 -18.52
CA ARG A 293 19.66 -4.30 -19.06
C ARG A 293 19.68 -5.16 -20.32
N MET A 294 18.94 -6.28 -20.34
CA MET A 294 18.82 -7.14 -21.53
C MET A 294 18.17 -6.40 -22.71
N SER A 295 17.08 -5.66 -22.45
CA SER A 295 16.42 -4.85 -23.48
C SER A 295 17.34 -3.76 -24.02
N ALA A 296 18.13 -3.10 -23.17
CA ALA A 296 19.09 -2.07 -23.59
C ALA A 296 20.25 -2.64 -24.43
N GLN A 297 20.56 -3.93 -24.29
CA GLN A 297 21.57 -4.66 -25.07
C GLN A 297 21.01 -5.31 -26.36
N GLY A 298 19.72 -5.10 -26.66
CA GLY A 298 19.07 -5.68 -27.86
C GLY A 298 18.81 -7.18 -27.76
N LEU A 299 18.95 -7.78 -26.56
CA LEU A 299 18.68 -9.18 -26.30
C LEU A 299 17.21 -9.35 -25.90
N SER A 300 16.37 -9.90 -26.78
CA SER A 300 15.00 -10.32 -26.43
C SER A 300 15.07 -11.51 -25.47
N PRO A 301 14.21 -11.59 -24.44
CA PRO A 301 14.08 -12.77 -23.61
C PRO A 301 13.65 -13.94 -24.48
N GLY A 302 14.53 -14.91 -24.70
CA GLY A 302 14.22 -16.10 -25.49
C GLY A 302 13.07 -16.87 -24.85
N ILE A 303 11.98 -17.02 -25.60
CA ILE A 303 10.94 -18.02 -25.34
C ILE A 303 11.63 -19.37 -25.58
N GLN A 304 12.05 -20.06 -24.53
CA GLN A 304 12.39 -21.47 -24.64
C GLN A 304 11.09 -22.24 -24.86
N ASN A 305 10.71 -22.39 -26.14
CA ASN A 305 9.79 -23.44 -26.56
C ASN A 305 10.49 -24.77 -26.35
N GLY A 306 10.18 -25.44 -25.26
CA GLY A 306 10.53 -26.83 -25.05
C GLY A 306 9.73 -27.71 -26.03
N ASN A 307 10.24 -27.85 -27.24
CA ASN A 307 9.95 -29.02 -28.07
C ASN A 307 11.11 -30.01 -27.84
N GLY A 308 10.83 -31.00 -27.05
CA GLY A 308 11.64 -32.20 -26.89
C GLY A 308 10.80 -33.38 -27.36
N SER A 309 11.20 -33.92 -28.47
CA SER A 309 10.80 -35.20 -29.05
C SER A 309 10.79 -36.36 -28.04
#